data_fc7213731557113ae82ebe692c4cc2b8
#
_entry.id   fc7213731557113ae82ebe692c4cc2b8
#
_cell.length_a   1.000
_cell.length_b   1.000
_cell.length_c   1.000
_cell.angle_alpha   90.00
_cell.angle_beta   90.00
_cell.angle_gamma   90.00
#
_symmetry.space_group_name_H-M   'P 1'
#
loop_
_entity.id
_entity.type
_entity.pdbx_description
1 polymer ?
#
loop_
_entity_poly.entity_id
_entity_poly.type
_entity_poly.pdbx_seq_one_letter_code
_entity_poly.pdbx_strand_id
1 'polypeptide(L)'
;MMFRSIPDEWVESELTMPQLKTLLLLSHGPTRMRDVAEGLGVSTPTATGIVDRLVAAELVVRSDDPLDRRIVACCLTDKGEKQASAMWNSKIAMMRRLLGTLADSDLIAVETAIDVLHGAASALNQQQPQPEKG
;
A
#
# COMPACT_ATOMS: atom_id res chain seq x y z
N MET A 1 -21.02 -8.36 10.62
CA MET A 1 -21.27 -7.88 11.97
C MET A 1 -20.07 -7.20 12.65
N MET A 2 -19.01 -6.85 11.95
CA MET A 2 -17.82 -6.16 12.50
C MET A 2 -17.25 -5.10 11.54
N PHE A 3 -18.11 -4.40 10.82
CA PHE A 3 -17.72 -3.30 9.91
C PHE A 3 -18.27 -1.94 10.37
N ARG A 4 -18.30 -1.73 11.68
CA ARG A 4 -18.73 -0.46 12.25
C ARG A 4 -17.65 0.17 13.11
N SER A 5 -16.53 0.45 12.48
CA SER A 5 -15.59 1.47 12.95
C SER A 5 -14.56 1.68 11.85
N ILE A 6 -14.99 2.29 10.76
CA ILE A 6 -14.03 3.04 9.94
C ILE A 6 -13.55 4.15 10.88
N PRO A 7 -12.25 4.23 11.19
CA PRO A 7 -11.74 5.32 12.02
C PRO A 7 -12.19 6.66 11.43
N ASP A 8 -12.60 7.60 12.28
CA ASP A 8 -13.07 8.93 11.84
C ASP A 8 -12.04 9.62 10.93
N GLU A 9 -10.76 9.33 11.11
CA GLU A 9 -9.64 9.78 10.28
C GLU A 9 -9.72 9.31 8.81
N TRP A 10 -10.48 8.24 8.54
CA TRP A 10 -10.74 7.75 7.18
C TRP A 10 -11.94 8.43 6.53
N VAL A 11 -12.84 8.95 7.36
CA VAL A 11 -14.03 9.68 6.92
C VAL A 11 -13.65 11.11 6.54
N GLU A 12 -12.62 11.68 7.15
CA GLU A 12 -12.11 13.02 6.84
C GLU A 12 -11.20 13.05 5.60
N SER A 13 -10.77 11.90 5.10
CA SER A 13 -10.00 11.81 3.87
C SER A 13 -10.91 11.96 2.66
N GLU A 14 -10.75 13.03 1.89
CA GLU A 14 -11.42 13.22 0.60
C GLU A 14 -10.98 12.19 -0.46
N LEU A 15 -10.12 11.25 -0.11
CA LEU A 15 -9.56 10.26 -1.01
C LEU A 15 -10.44 9.01 -1.08
N THR A 16 -10.59 8.48 -2.29
CA THR A 16 -11.22 7.18 -2.52
C THR A 16 -10.31 6.03 -2.07
N MET A 17 -10.88 4.84 -1.87
CA MET A 17 -10.11 3.65 -1.51
C MET A 17 -9.00 3.32 -2.54
N PRO A 18 -9.23 3.36 -3.86
CA PRO A 18 -8.16 3.18 -4.84
C PRO A 18 -7.03 4.19 -4.73
N GLN A 19 -7.35 5.45 -4.41
CA GLN A 19 -6.35 6.49 -4.19
C GLN A 19 -5.51 6.20 -2.94
N LEU A 20 -6.13 5.79 -1.85
CA LEU A 20 -5.45 5.38 -0.63
C LEU A 20 -4.53 4.18 -0.86
N LYS A 21 -5.00 3.17 -1.58
CA LYS A 21 -4.18 2.00 -1.94
C LYS A 21 -2.98 2.41 -2.80
N THR A 22 -3.15 3.35 -3.70
CA THR A 22 -2.05 3.86 -4.53
C THR A 22 -0.98 4.55 -3.68
N LEU A 23 -1.37 5.41 -2.74
CA LEU A 23 -0.41 6.03 -1.82
C LEU A 23 0.39 4.99 -1.04
N LEU A 24 -0.25 3.94 -0.57
CA LEU A 24 0.42 2.85 0.16
C LEU A 24 1.39 2.06 -0.75
N LEU A 25 1.02 1.81 -2.00
CA LEU A 25 1.92 1.18 -2.97
C LEU A 25 3.17 2.04 -3.21
N LEU A 26 2.99 3.34 -3.40
CA LEU A 26 4.07 4.27 -3.67
C LEU A 26 4.95 4.55 -2.45
N SER A 27 4.49 4.24 -1.25
CA SER A 27 5.29 4.38 -0.02
C SER A 27 6.52 3.46 0.01
N HIS A 28 6.55 2.45 -0.84
CA HIS A 28 7.69 1.54 -0.98
C HIS A 28 8.78 2.06 -1.94
N GLY A 29 8.54 3.18 -2.61
CA GLY A 29 9.47 3.83 -3.53
C GLY A 29 8.87 4.11 -4.89
N PRO A 30 9.67 4.67 -5.83
CA PRO A 30 9.24 4.94 -7.19
C PRO A 30 8.66 3.70 -7.87
N THR A 31 7.49 3.83 -8.47
CA THR A 31 6.75 2.70 -9.03
C THR A 31 6.26 3.06 -10.43
N ARG A 32 6.49 2.18 -11.38
CA ARG A 32 6.04 2.37 -12.77
C ARG A 32 4.52 2.27 -12.85
N MET A 33 3.91 2.96 -13.80
CA MET A 33 2.45 2.96 -13.97
C MET A 33 1.89 1.54 -14.16
N ARG A 34 2.59 0.68 -14.89
CA ARG A 34 2.20 -0.73 -15.07
C ARG A 34 2.12 -1.47 -13.73
N ASP A 35 3.07 -1.24 -12.85
CA ASP A 35 3.13 -1.90 -11.55
C ASP A 35 2.09 -1.33 -10.58
N VAL A 36 1.75 -0.04 -10.71
CA VAL A 36 0.62 0.55 -10.00
C VAL A 36 -0.69 -0.11 -10.43
N ALA A 37 -0.92 -0.26 -11.73
CA ALA A 37 -2.11 -0.92 -12.27
C ALA A 37 -2.23 -2.36 -11.79
N GLU A 38 -1.14 -3.12 -11.83
CA GLU A 38 -1.09 -4.49 -11.33
C GLU A 38 -1.40 -4.57 -9.83
N GLY A 39 -0.77 -3.73 -9.03
CA GLY A 39 -1.00 -3.66 -7.58
C GLY A 39 -2.43 -3.27 -7.20
N LEU A 40 -3.11 -2.49 -8.02
CA LEU A 40 -4.51 -2.12 -7.85
C LEU A 40 -5.49 -3.15 -8.43
N GLY A 41 -5.02 -4.04 -9.29
CA GLY A 41 -5.89 -4.97 -10.01
C GLY A 41 -6.77 -4.30 -11.06
N VAL A 42 -6.28 -3.24 -11.70
CA VAL A 42 -7.00 -2.46 -12.71
C VAL A 42 -6.19 -2.33 -14.00
N SER A 43 -6.83 -1.85 -15.07
CA SER A 43 -6.15 -1.52 -16.33
C SER A 43 -5.20 -0.33 -16.17
N THR A 44 -4.20 -0.23 -17.02
CA THR A 44 -3.29 0.92 -17.04
C THR A 44 -4.01 2.26 -17.24
N PRO A 45 -4.98 2.40 -18.15
CA PRO A 45 -5.75 3.63 -18.27
C PRO A 45 -6.52 4.01 -17.00
N THR A 46 -7.08 3.04 -16.29
CA THR A 46 -7.76 3.27 -15.00
C THR A 46 -6.77 3.73 -13.93
N ALA A 47 -5.62 3.07 -13.82
CA ALA A 47 -4.54 3.48 -12.92
C ALA A 47 -4.06 4.91 -13.21
N THR A 48 -3.90 5.25 -14.49
CA THR A 48 -3.53 6.61 -14.91
C THR A 48 -4.52 7.65 -14.41
N GLY A 49 -5.81 7.40 -14.52
CA GLY A 49 -6.85 8.30 -14.00
C GLY A 49 -6.79 8.46 -12.47
N ILE A 50 -6.51 7.39 -11.74
CA ILE A 50 -6.34 7.45 -10.28
C ILE A 50 -5.10 8.29 -9.92
N VAL A 51 -3.98 8.04 -10.58
CA VAL A 51 -2.74 8.79 -10.35
C VAL A 51 -2.89 10.26 -10.74
N ASP A 52 -3.59 10.57 -11.83
CA ASP A 52 -3.85 11.97 -12.23
C ASP A 52 -4.55 12.78 -11.13
N ARG A 53 -5.49 12.17 -10.43
CA ARG A 53 -6.17 12.80 -9.31
C ARG A 53 -5.24 13.03 -8.12
N LEU A 54 -4.33 12.10 -7.85
CA LEU A 54 -3.32 12.24 -6.81
C LEU A 54 -2.27 13.31 -7.16
N VAL A 55 -1.92 13.43 -8.43
CA VAL A 55 -1.05 14.51 -8.92
C VAL A 55 -1.73 15.86 -8.77
N ALA A 56 -3.01 15.96 -9.12
CA ALA A 56 -3.80 17.17 -8.93
C ALA A 56 -3.92 17.58 -7.45
N ALA A 57 -3.94 16.61 -6.54
CA ALA A 57 -3.94 16.82 -5.10
C ALA A 57 -2.53 17.06 -4.51
N GLU A 58 -1.50 17.11 -5.35
CA GLU A 58 -0.10 17.31 -4.97
C GLU A 58 0.46 16.21 -4.05
N LEU A 59 -0.11 15.02 -4.10
CA LEU A 59 0.33 13.86 -3.30
C LEU A 59 1.30 12.96 -4.04
N VAL A 60 1.28 13.01 -5.36
CA VAL A 60 2.11 12.21 -6.26
C VAL A 60 2.73 13.10 -7.33
N VAL A 61 3.91 12.77 -7.75
CA VAL A 61 4.62 13.39 -8.88
C VAL A 61 5.10 12.29 -9.82
N ARG A 62 5.10 12.59 -11.12
CA ARG A 62 5.72 11.74 -12.13
C ARG A 62 7.16 12.17 -12.35
N SER A 63 8.07 11.22 -12.37
CA SER A 63 9.49 11.44 -12.66
C SER A 63 10.04 10.34 -13.54
N ASP A 64 11.25 10.52 -14.03
CA ASP A 64 11.92 9.46 -14.75
C ASP A 64 12.22 8.28 -13.83
N ASP A 65 12.07 7.04 -14.35
CA ASP A 65 12.47 5.85 -13.61
C ASP A 65 13.98 5.88 -13.31
N PRO A 66 14.42 5.61 -12.06
CA PRO A 66 15.84 5.65 -11.71
C PRO A 66 16.72 4.70 -12.52
N LEU A 67 16.15 3.63 -13.05
CA LEU A 67 16.88 2.61 -13.83
C LEU A 67 16.77 2.82 -15.34
N ASP A 68 15.73 3.49 -15.83
CA ASP A 68 15.52 3.76 -17.25
C ASP A 68 14.76 5.07 -17.44
N ARG A 69 15.45 6.13 -17.86
CA ARG A 69 14.90 7.48 -18.07
C ARG A 69 13.81 7.56 -19.15
N ARG A 70 13.65 6.52 -19.96
CA ARG A 70 12.58 6.43 -20.97
C ARG A 70 11.23 6.05 -20.36
N ILE A 71 11.24 5.60 -19.10
CA ILE A 71 10.08 5.12 -18.39
C ILE A 71 9.73 6.14 -17.30
N VAL A 72 8.44 6.46 -17.19
CA VAL A 72 7.93 7.34 -16.15
C VAL A 72 7.57 6.50 -14.91
N ALA A 73 8.08 6.92 -13.77
CA ALA A 73 7.72 6.39 -12.46
C ALA A 73 6.86 7.39 -11.69
N CYS A 74 6.01 6.88 -10.83
CA CYS A 74 5.23 7.65 -9.89
C CYS A 74 5.91 7.63 -8.52
N CYS A 75 6.03 8.79 -7.90
CA CYS A 75 6.64 8.96 -6.58
C CYS A 75 5.70 9.75 -5.66
N LEU A 76 5.77 9.51 -4.37
CA LEU A 76 5.11 10.37 -3.40
C LEU A 76 5.85 11.72 -3.31
N THR A 77 5.08 12.79 -3.15
CA THR A 77 5.58 14.08 -2.68
C THR A 77 5.77 14.02 -1.17
N ASP A 78 6.40 15.04 -0.57
CA ASP A 78 6.50 15.15 0.90
C ASP A 78 5.11 15.14 1.55
N LYS A 79 4.14 15.81 0.93
CA LYS A 79 2.75 15.79 1.36
C LYS A 79 2.14 14.38 1.27
N GLY A 80 2.41 13.67 0.17
CA GLY A 80 1.96 12.29 -0.04
C GLY A 80 2.58 11.33 0.97
N GLU A 81 3.86 11.46 1.28
CA GLU A 81 4.54 10.66 2.29
C GLU A 81 3.97 10.87 3.69
N LYS A 82 3.71 12.12 4.07
CA LYS A 82 3.07 12.44 5.35
C LYS A 82 1.69 11.80 5.47
N GLN A 83 0.90 11.86 4.42
CA GLN A 83 -0.44 11.28 4.41
C GLN A 83 -0.40 9.75 4.44
N ALA A 84 0.47 9.11 3.67
CA ALA A 84 0.67 7.67 3.70
C ALA A 84 1.17 7.18 5.07
N SER A 85 2.11 7.91 5.69
CA SER A 85 2.64 7.59 7.01
C SER A 85 1.58 7.72 8.11
N ALA A 86 0.76 8.76 8.06
CA ALA A 86 -0.33 8.97 9.02
C ALA A 86 -1.33 7.80 8.96
N MET A 87 -1.70 7.38 7.76
CA MET A 87 -2.58 6.22 7.55
C MET A 87 -1.96 4.92 8.08
N TRP A 88 -0.68 4.70 7.81
CA TRP A 88 0.03 3.51 8.28
C TRP A 88 0.14 3.49 9.81
N ASN A 89 0.50 4.61 10.41
CA ASN A 89 0.61 4.75 11.86
C ASN A 89 -0.73 4.53 12.56
N SER A 90 -1.82 4.99 11.98
CA SER A 90 -3.18 4.75 12.48
C SER A 90 -3.51 3.26 12.50
N LYS A 91 -3.17 2.52 11.44
CA LYS A 91 -3.35 1.06 11.38
C LYS A 91 -2.51 0.31 12.41
N ILE A 92 -1.25 0.70 12.57
CA ILE A 92 -0.36 0.12 13.58
C ILE A 92 -0.91 0.38 14.99
N ALA A 93 -1.35 1.59 15.27
CA ALA A 93 -1.92 1.95 16.56
C ALA A 93 -3.18 1.12 16.88
N MET A 94 -4.06 0.94 15.91
CA MET A 94 -5.24 0.07 16.03
C MET A 94 -4.84 -1.37 16.34
N MET A 95 -3.88 -1.91 15.59
CA MET A 95 -3.40 -3.28 15.80
C MET A 95 -2.79 -3.45 17.19
N ARG A 96 -1.97 -2.50 17.64
CA ARG A 96 -1.40 -2.51 19.00
C ARG A 96 -2.49 -2.51 20.07
N ARG A 97 -3.52 -1.72 19.90
CA ARG A 97 -4.66 -1.67 20.84
C ARG A 97 -5.39 -3.02 20.88
N LEU A 98 -5.65 -3.62 19.73
CA LEU A 98 -6.29 -4.95 19.66
C LEU A 98 -5.44 -6.01 20.34
N LEU A 99 -4.15 -6.08 20.02
CA LEU A 99 -3.23 -7.05 20.62
C LEU A 99 -3.08 -6.84 22.13
N GLY A 100 -3.14 -5.59 22.60
CA GLY A 100 -3.06 -5.25 24.03
C GLY A 100 -4.25 -5.74 24.84
N THR A 101 -5.38 -6.10 24.22
CA THR A 101 -6.55 -6.67 24.92
C THR A 101 -6.47 -8.18 25.08
N LEU A 102 -5.53 -8.84 24.43
CA LEU A 102 -5.43 -10.30 24.39
C LEU A 102 -4.67 -10.85 25.59
N ALA A 103 -5.07 -12.03 26.05
CA ALA A 103 -4.30 -12.81 27.00
C ALA A 103 -3.01 -13.34 26.34
N ASP A 104 -1.99 -13.66 27.15
CA ASP A 104 -0.68 -14.14 26.65
C ASP A 104 -0.81 -15.38 25.76
N SER A 105 -1.70 -16.30 26.11
CA SER A 105 -1.99 -17.50 25.30
C SER A 105 -2.53 -17.16 23.91
N ASP A 106 -3.39 -16.15 23.81
CA ASP A 106 -3.95 -15.69 22.54
C ASP A 106 -2.90 -14.94 21.72
N LEU A 107 -2.03 -14.16 22.34
CA LEU A 107 -0.90 -13.52 21.66
C LEU A 107 0.04 -14.56 21.04
N ILE A 108 0.34 -15.64 21.73
CA ILE A 108 1.14 -16.76 21.20
C ILE A 108 0.46 -17.40 19.99
N ALA A 109 -0.86 -17.59 20.05
CA ALA A 109 -1.63 -18.13 18.94
C ALA A 109 -1.59 -17.21 17.71
N VAL A 110 -1.68 -15.91 17.90
CA VAL A 110 -1.55 -14.91 16.83
C VAL A 110 -0.16 -14.93 16.22
N GLU A 111 0.88 -14.96 17.04
CA GLU A 111 2.28 -15.06 16.58
C GLU A 111 2.49 -16.30 15.73
N THR A 112 2.03 -17.46 16.18
CA THR A 112 2.12 -18.71 15.44
C THR A 112 1.38 -18.63 14.10
N ALA A 113 0.19 -18.03 14.06
CA ALA A 113 -0.58 -17.85 12.83
C ALA A 113 0.14 -16.92 11.84
N ILE A 114 0.75 -15.85 12.32
CA ILE A 114 1.54 -14.93 11.48
C ILE A 114 2.75 -15.64 10.89
N ASP A 115 3.46 -16.45 11.67
CA ASP A 115 4.61 -17.22 11.19
C ASP A 115 4.21 -18.20 10.08
N VAL A 116 3.06 -18.86 10.23
CA VAL A 116 2.50 -19.75 9.19
C VAL A 116 2.20 -18.97 7.92
N LEU A 117 1.53 -17.83 8.01
CA LEU A 117 1.22 -16.97 6.86
C LEU A 117 2.48 -16.44 6.19
N HIS A 118 3.46 -16.02 6.98
CA HIS A 118 4.75 -15.54 6.48
C HIS A 118 5.50 -16.63 5.71
N GLY A 119 5.53 -17.84 6.20
CA GLY A 119 6.10 -19.00 5.51
C GLY A 119 5.39 -19.29 4.18
N ALA A 120 4.06 -19.24 4.16
CA ALA A 120 3.27 -19.42 2.95
C ALA A 120 3.53 -18.31 1.91
N ALA A 121 3.59 -17.05 2.35
CA ALA A 121 3.90 -15.92 1.48
C ALA A 121 5.30 -16.02 0.86
N SER A 122 6.30 -16.43 1.64
CA SER A 122 7.67 -16.65 1.16
C SER A 122 7.72 -17.75 0.11
N ALA A 123 6.98 -18.86 0.30
CA ALA A 123 6.89 -19.93 -0.67
C ALA A 123 6.25 -19.49 -1.99
N LEU A 124 5.19 -18.67 -1.94
CA LEU A 124 4.56 -18.12 -3.13
C LEU A 124 5.51 -17.21 -3.92
N ASN A 125 6.28 -16.37 -3.23
CA ASN A 125 7.25 -15.48 -3.87
C ASN A 125 8.37 -16.26 -4.58
N GLN A 126 8.75 -17.44 -4.07
CA GLN A 126 9.75 -18.30 -4.71
C GLN A 126 9.21 -19.02 -5.95
N GLN A 127 7.89 -19.14 -6.08
CA GLN A 127 7.24 -19.80 -7.23
C GLN A 127 6.93 -18.83 -8.37
N GLN A 128 7.03 -17.51 -8.15
CA GLN A 128 6.89 -16.55 -9.24
C GLN A 128 8.11 -16.64 -10.15
N PRO A 129 7.94 -16.93 -11.46
CA PRO A 129 9.05 -16.90 -12.39
C PRO A 129 9.63 -15.48 -12.42
N GLN A 130 10.93 -15.37 -12.21
CA GLN A 130 11.62 -14.09 -12.42
C GLN A 130 11.34 -13.65 -13.86
N PRO A 131 10.99 -12.38 -14.11
CA PRO A 131 10.91 -11.90 -15.48
C PRO A 131 12.29 -12.10 -16.11
N GLU A 132 12.32 -12.89 -17.18
CA GLU A 132 13.53 -13.08 -17.97
C GLU A 132 14.07 -11.69 -18.33
N LYS A 133 15.32 -11.46 -17.95
CA LYS A 133 16.08 -10.32 -18.43
C LYS A 133 16.29 -10.52 -19.93
N GLY A 134 15.38 -9.97 -20.70
CA GLY A 134 15.55 -9.77 -22.13
C GLY A 134 16.09 -8.37 -22.40
#